data_2eca1d633c9f159add1da215f79d17d3
#
_entry.id   2eca1d633c9f159add1da215f79d17d3
#
_cell.length_a   1.000
_cell.length_b   1.000
_cell.length_c   1.000
_cell.angle_alpha   90.00
_cell.angle_beta   90.00
_cell.angle_gamma   90.00
#
_symmetry.space_group_name_H-M   'P 1'
#
loop_
_entity.id
_entity.type
_entity.pdbx_description
1 polymer ?
#
loop_
_entity_poly.entity_id
_entity_poly.type
_entity_poly.pdbx_seq_one_letter_code
_entity_poly.pdbx_strand_id
1 'polypeptide(L)'
;MLWIFDLDNTLHHASPGVFPHINRMMTDYIIRHLHVDEDAANRLRQHYWTRYGATLTGLVRHHGVDPRHFLRHTHPLEDLLPLVETDPQVAWTLTRLPGRKVLLSNGPAHYCAAVLTRLGIDRHFSAQFGLEHIRFAPKPSPHGFRAVLSRLRARPGQSWMIEDSADNLKTAKRLGLNTVWLAPGEPRRPAYVDHRLNRLSDLVRLVR
;
A
#
# COMPACT_ATOMS: atom_id res chain seq x y z
N MET A 1 -11.30 9.17 -16.09
CA MET A 1 -10.21 9.36 -15.12
C MET A 1 -10.32 8.31 -14.02
N LEU A 2 -9.20 7.66 -13.70
CA LEU A 2 -9.10 6.67 -12.62
C LEU A 2 -8.01 7.13 -11.64
N TRP A 3 -8.34 7.17 -10.34
CA TRP A 3 -7.41 7.39 -9.24
C TRP A 3 -7.13 6.07 -8.56
N ILE A 4 -5.86 5.67 -8.48
CA ILE A 4 -5.40 4.49 -7.77
C ILE A 4 -4.64 5.00 -6.55
N PHE A 5 -5.18 4.75 -5.36
CA PHE A 5 -4.56 5.16 -4.10
C PHE A 5 -3.84 3.99 -3.45
N ASP A 6 -2.67 4.24 -2.95
CA ASP A 6 -2.11 3.42 -1.89
C ASP A 6 -2.84 3.69 -0.56
N LEU A 7 -2.61 2.87 0.47
CA LEU A 7 -3.27 2.96 1.76
C LEU A 7 -2.36 3.58 2.83
N ASP A 8 -1.32 2.83 3.19
CA ASP A 8 -0.46 3.10 4.33
C ASP A 8 0.50 4.26 4.04
N ASN A 9 0.55 5.27 4.91
CA ASN A 9 1.22 6.55 4.70
C ASN A 9 0.69 7.41 3.51
N THR A 10 -0.41 6.98 2.89
CA THR A 10 -1.08 7.74 1.82
C THR A 10 -2.47 8.23 2.27
N LEU A 11 -3.32 7.34 2.78
CA LEU A 11 -4.65 7.66 3.28
C LEU A 11 -4.70 7.78 4.82
N HIS A 12 -3.73 7.25 5.51
CA HIS A 12 -3.50 7.41 6.94
C HIS A 12 -2.02 7.27 7.28
N HIS A 13 -1.62 7.69 8.48
CA HIS A 13 -0.24 7.58 8.96
C HIS A 13 0.02 6.21 9.59
N ALA A 14 0.58 5.27 8.83
CA ALA A 14 0.88 3.92 9.31
C ALA A 14 2.22 3.82 10.06
N SER A 15 3.18 4.69 9.74
CA SER A 15 4.55 4.63 10.27
C SER A 15 4.67 4.74 11.79
N PRO A 16 3.90 5.57 12.51
CA PRO A 16 4.08 5.72 13.97
C PRO A 16 3.60 4.51 14.78
N GLY A 17 2.55 3.83 14.35
CA GLY A 17 1.88 2.78 15.13
C GLY A 17 1.72 1.46 14.39
N VAL A 18 1.08 1.50 13.23
CA VAL A 18 0.69 0.29 12.48
C VAL A 18 1.90 -0.50 12.02
N PHE A 19 2.87 0.13 11.36
CA PHE A 19 4.06 -0.60 10.86
C PHE A 19 4.93 -1.20 11.97
N PRO A 20 5.22 -0.54 13.09
CA PRO A 20 5.93 -1.17 14.21
C PRO A 20 5.20 -2.42 14.72
N HIS A 21 3.88 -2.38 14.82
CA HIS A 21 3.09 -3.53 15.26
C HIS A 21 3.15 -4.67 14.25
N ILE A 22 2.89 -4.41 12.95
CA ILE A 22 2.99 -5.42 11.88
C ILE A 22 4.41 -6.03 11.84
N ASN A 23 5.45 -5.22 11.96
CA ASN A 23 6.83 -5.71 11.98
C ASN A 23 7.09 -6.69 13.12
N ARG A 24 6.58 -6.41 14.32
CA ARG A 24 6.65 -7.32 15.48
C ARG A 24 5.90 -8.62 15.19
N MET A 25 4.67 -8.53 14.69
CA MET A 25 3.88 -9.72 14.34
C MET A 25 4.56 -10.57 13.25
N MET A 26 5.23 -9.95 12.29
CA MET A 26 6.02 -10.67 11.28
C MET A 26 7.23 -11.38 11.91
N THR A 27 7.93 -10.73 12.84
CA THR A 27 9.06 -11.34 13.56
C THR A 27 8.58 -12.51 14.41
N ASP A 28 7.51 -12.36 15.17
CA ASP A 28 6.90 -13.42 15.98
C ASP A 28 6.43 -14.60 15.13
N TYR A 29 5.89 -14.32 13.94
CA TYR A 29 5.50 -15.34 12.99
C TYR A 29 6.72 -16.16 12.52
N ILE A 30 7.81 -15.46 12.16
CA ILE A 30 9.04 -16.11 11.68
C ILE A 30 9.65 -16.99 12.77
N ILE A 31 9.74 -16.49 14.02
CA ILE A 31 10.23 -17.27 15.16
C ILE A 31 9.44 -18.57 15.29
N ARG A 32 8.10 -18.48 15.35
CA ARG A 32 7.23 -19.64 15.60
C ARG A 32 7.22 -20.67 14.46
N HIS A 33 7.30 -20.21 13.21
CA HIS A 33 7.13 -21.11 12.06
C HIS A 33 8.43 -21.57 11.42
N LEU A 34 9.53 -20.85 11.65
CA LEU A 34 10.86 -21.27 11.16
C LEU A 34 11.77 -21.76 12.27
N HIS A 35 11.32 -21.72 13.54
CA HIS A 35 12.06 -22.19 14.73
C HIS A 35 13.45 -21.53 14.85
N VAL A 36 13.51 -20.24 14.61
CA VAL A 36 14.72 -19.41 14.74
C VAL A 36 14.60 -18.45 15.92
N ASP A 37 15.72 -17.90 16.38
CA ASP A 37 15.73 -16.84 17.41
C ASP A 37 15.25 -15.49 16.84
N GLU A 38 15.02 -14.53 17.72
CA GLU A 38 14.50 -13.21 17.37
C GLU A 38 15.45 -12.43 16.44
N ASP A 39 16.76 -12.53 16.68
CA ASP A 39 17.76 -11.85 15.85
C ASP A 39 17.78 -12.39 14.44
N ALA A 40 17.73 -13.71 14.28
CA ALA A 40 17.64 -14.36 12.97
C ALA A 40 16.32 -14.01 12.26
N ALA A 41 15.20 -13.99 13.00
CA ALA A 41 13.90 -13.61 12.46
C ALA A 41 13.90 -12.15 11.94
N ASN A 42 14.47 -11.22 12.69
CA ASN A 42 14.60 -9.82 12.30
C ASN A 42 15.51 -9.66 11.08
N ARG A 43 16.64 -10.39 11.02
CA ARG A 43 17.53 -10.38 9.84
C ARG A 43 16.81 -10.91 8.61
N LEU A 44 16.07 -12.01 8.71
CA LEU A 44 15.29 -12.59 7.60
C LEU A 44 14.22 -11.61 7.11
N ARG A 45 13.47 -11.01 8.04
CA ARG A 45 12.42 -10.03 7.73
C ARG A 45 12.97 -8.86 6.93
N GLN A 46 14.05 -8.25 7.42
CA GLN A 46 14.71 -7.10 6.77
C GLN A 46 15.35 -7.49 5.43
N HIS A 47 16.05 -8.64 5.38
CA HIS A 47 16.67 -9.13 4.16
C HIS A 47 15.64 -9.36 3.05
N TYR A 48 14.51 -10.01 3.35
CA TYR A 48 13.48 -10.27 2.37
C TYR A 48 12.76 -9.00 1.93
N TRP A 49 12.50 -8.08 2.85
CA TRP A 49 11.94 -6.78 2.50
C TRP A 49 12.85 -6.00 1.53
N THR A 50 14.14 -5.91 1.85
CA THR A 50 15.12 -5.22 0.99
C THR A 50 15.29 -5.91 -0.37
N ARG A 51 15.34 -7.25 -0.37
CA ARG A 51 15.64 -8.04 -1.58
C ARG A 51 14.46 -8.14 -2.54
N TYR A 52 13.24 -8.23 -2.01
CA TYR A 52 12.02 -8.56 -2.77
C TYR A 52 10.93 -7.48 -2.69
N GLY A 53 11.13 -6.42 -1.94
CA GLY A 53 10.13 -5.39 -1.68
C GLY A 53 9.04 -5.77 -0.67
N ALA A 54 9.02 -7.05 -0.24
CA ALA A 54 8.12 -7.54 0.79
C ALA A 54 8.68 -8.79 1.47
N THR A 55 8.60 -8.85 2.79
CA THR A 55 9.01 -10.00 3.61
C THR A 55 8.29 -11.28 3.17
N LEU A 56 6.99 -11.20 2.92
CA LEU A 56 6.16 -12.31 2.46
C LEU A 56 6.73 -13.01 1.23
N THR A 57 7.21 -12.24 0.25
CA THR A 57 7.76 -12.81 -1.00
C THR A 57 8.95 -13.73 -0.72
N GLY A 58 9.83 -13.33 0.19
CA GLY A 58 10.97 -14.16 0.60
C GLY A 58 10.53 -15.40 1.36
N LEU A 59 9.59 -15.27 2.30
CA LEU A 59 9.08 -16.38 3.09
C LEU A 59 8.38 -17.45 2.23
N VAL A 60 7.57 -17.03 1.27
CA VAL A 60 6.93 -17.96 0.32
C VAL A 60 7.98 -18.67 -0.53
N ARG A 61 8.94 -17.91 -1.07
CA ARG A 61 9.93 -18.45 -2.02
C ARG A 61 10.92 -19.42 -1.38
N HIS A 62 11.37 -19.14 -0.16
CA HIS A 62 12.48 -19.86 0.48
C HIS A 62 12.03 -20.84 1.56
N HIS A 63 10.84 -20.66 2.12
CA HIS A 63 10.34 -21.45 3.25
C HIS A 63 8.97 -22.07 3.00
N GLY A 64 8.37 -21.88 1.82
CA GLY A 64 7.07 -22.47 1.49
C GLY A 64 5.90 -21.98 2.36
N VAL A 65 6.03 -20.80 2.96
CA VAL A 65 4.99 -20.21 3.82
C VAL A 65 3.72 -19.96 3.03
N ASP A 66 2.57 -20.39 3.55
CA ASP A 66 1.26 -20.02 2.98
C ASP A 66 1.03 -18.50 3.15
N PRO A 67 0.92 -17.75 2.05
CA PRO A 67 0.76 -16.31 2.12
C PRO A 67 -0.51 -15.86 2.86
N ARG A 68 -1.62 -16.61 2.74
CA ARG A 68 -2.88 -16.28 3.42
C ARG A 68 -2.76 -16.48 4.93
N HIS A 69 -2.10 -17.57 5.34
CA HIS A 69 -1.84 -17.85 6.74
C HIS A 69 -0.96 -16.76 7.35
N PHE A 70 0.16 -16.40 6.68
CA PHE A 70 1.04 -15.32 7.12
C PHE A 70 0.28 -13.99 7.29
N LEU A 71 -0.47 -13.56 6.27
CA LEU A 71 -1.17 -12.28 6.29
C LEU A 71 -2.23 -12.20 7.40
N ARG A 72 -2.96 -13.29 7.68
CA ARG A 72 -3.92 -13.32 8.79
C ARG A 72 -3.24 -13.13 10.16
N HIS A 73 -2.07 -13.76 10.36
CA HIS A 73 -1.36 -13.70 11.64
C HIS A 73 -0.56 -12.43 11.85
N THR A 74 -0.22 -11.72 10.79
CA THR A 74 0.57 -10.49 10.87
C THR A 74 -0.25 -9.21 10.78
N HIS A 75 -1.56 -9.32 10.52
CA HIS A 75 -2.48 -8.19 10.44
C HIS A 75 -3.74 -8.42 11.32
N PRO A 76 -3.59 -8.61 12.65
CA PRO A 76 -4.72 -8.76 13.56
C PRO A 76 -5.46 -7.42 13.68
N LEU A 77 -6.74 -7.40 13.26
CA LEU A 77 -7.51 -6.16 13.20
C LEU A 77 -7.79 -5.54 14.57
N GLU A 78 -7.95 -6.38 15.59
CA GLU A 78 -8.17 -5.95 16.98
C GLU A 78 -7.05 -5.08 17.51
N ASP A 79 -5.80 -5.37 17.11
CA ASP A 79 -4.62 -4.61 17.52
C ASP A 79 -4.33 -3.43 16.60
N LEU A 80 -4.60 -3.56 15.30
CA LEU A 80 -4.20 -2.56 14.31
C LEU A 80 -5.20 -1.40 14.19
N LEU A 81 -6.52 -1.66 14.28
CA LEU A 81 -7.51 -0.62 14.08
C LEU A 81 -7.48 0.51 15.13
N PRO A 82 -7.14 0.26 16.41
CA PRO A 82 -6.94 1.33 17.38
C PRO A 82 -5.77 2.28 17.03
N LEU A 83 -4.80 1.80 16.23
CA LEU A 83 -3.62 2.57 15.81
C LEU A 83 -3.87 3.40 14.53
N VAL A 84 -5.02 3.22 13.88
CA VAL A 84 -5.38 3.97 12.68
C VAL A 84 -5.94 5.34 13.06
N GLU A 85 -5.17 6.37 12.72
CA GLU A 85 -5.57 7.76 12.93
C GLU A 85 -6.44 8.26 11.77
N THR A 86 -7.51 8.97 12.12
CA THR A 86 -8.45 9.54 11.13
C THR A 86 -8.10 11.00 10.84
N ASP A 87 -8.00 11.34 9.54
CA ASP A 87 -7.87 12.74 9.08
C ASP A 87 -9.10 13.14 8.26
N PRO A 88 -9.94 14.06 8.75
CA PRO A 88 -11.11 14.55 8.02
C PRO A 88 -10.80 15.13 6.63
N GLN A 89 -9.58 15.61 6.41
CA GLN A 89 -9.15 16.15 5.12
C GLN A 89 -9.09 15.07 4.05
N VAL A 90 -8.87 13.80 4.41
CA VAL A 90 -8.86 12.68 3.47
C VAL A 90 -10.24 12.50 2.84
N ALA A 91 -11.29 12.39 3.65
CA ALA A 91 -12.68 12.28 3.17
C ALA A 91 -13.09 13.50 2.33
N TRP A 92 -12.73 14.70 2.79
CA TRP A 92 -12.96 15.95 2.08
C TRP A 92 -12.29 15.94 0.69
N THR A 93 -11.04 15.49 0.60
CA THR A 93 -10.30 15.39 -0.66
C THR A 93 -10.96 14.41 -1.62
N LEU A 94 -11.24 13.19 -1.14
CA LEU A 94 -11.86 12.14 -1.95
C LEU A 94 -13.22 12.55 -2.52
N THR A 95 -14.01 13.32 -1.76
CA THR A 95 -15.30 13.84 -2.23
C THR A 95 -15.15 14.80 -3.41
N ARG A 96 -14.08 15.59 -3.44
CA ARG A 96 -13.85 16.63 -4.46
C ARG A 96 -13.17 16.13 -5.74
N LEU A 97 -12.54 14.98 -5.68
CA LEU A 97 -11.89 14.41 -6.85
C LEU A 97 -12.93 13.81 -7.81
N PRO A 98 -12.95 14.21 -9.10
CA PRO A 98 -13.84 13.62 -10.08
C PRO A 98 -13.39 12.21 -10.47
N GLY A 99 -14.29 11.41 -11.04
CA GLY A 99 -13.98 10.09 -11.58
C GLY A 99 -13.90 8.97 -10.53
N ARG A 100 -13.46 7.80 -11.00
CA ARG A 100 -13.42 6.58 -10.17
C ARG A 100 -12.19 6.56 -9.28
N LYS A 101 -12.37 6.06 -8.07
CA LYS A 101 -11.30 5.86 -7.09
C LYS A 101 -11.23 4.39 -6.73
N VAL A 102 -10.02 3.85 -6.68
CA VAL A 102 -9.75 2.47 -6.26
C VAL A 102 -8.54 2.43 -5.35
N LEU A 103 -8.49 1.42 -4.49
CA LEU A 103 -7.35 1.15 -3.64
C LEU A 103 -6.45 0.08 -4.26
N LEU A 104 -5.13 0.25 -4.16
CA LEU A 104 -4.12 -0.77 -4.44
C LEU A 104 -3.06 -0.75 -3.33
N SER A 105 -3.14 -1.68 -2.39
CA SER A 105 -2.24 -1.78 -1.24
C SER A 105 -1.45 -3.08 -1.23
N ASN A 106 -0.28 -3.04 -0.59
CA ASN A 106 0.51 -4.22 -0.22
C ASN A 106 0.01 -4.90 1.07
N GLY A 107 -1.01 -4.37 1.71
CA GLY A 107 -1.73 -5.01 2.81
C GLY A 107 -2.70 -6.09 2.33
N PRO A 108 -3.14 -7.02 3.21
CA PRO A 108 -4.16 -8.00 2.90
C PRO A 108 -5.55 -7.36 2.76
N ALA A 109 -6.43 -8.03 2.01
CA ALA A 109 -7.76 -7.51 1.68
C ALA A 109 -8.61 -7.16 2.92
N HIS A 110 -8.57 -8.01 3.96
CA HIS A 110 -9.31 -7.78 5.20
C HIS A 110 -8.84 -6.52 5.93
N TYR A 111 -7.52 -6.29 6.00
CA TYR A 111 -6.94 -5.09 6.59
C TYR A 111 -7.33 -3.84 5.79
N CYS A 112 -7.18 -3.87 4.47
CA CYS A 112 -7.55 -2.75 3.60
C CYS A 112 -9.02 -2.33 3.82
N ALA A 113 -9.95 -3.28 3.82
CA ALA A 113 -11.36 -3.02 4.01
C ALA A 113 -11.63 -2.42 5.41
N ALA A 114 -11.05 -3.00 6.46
CA ALA A 114 -11.23 -2.55 7.82
C ALA A 114 -10.70 -1.13 8.06
N VAL A 115 -9.51 -0.81 7.50
CA VAL A 115 -8.92 0.54 7.59
C VAL A 115 -9.80 1.56 6.87
N LEU A 116 -10.25 1.29 5.63
CA LEU A 116 -11.13 2.22 4.91
C LEU A 116 -12.44 2.47 5.68
N THR A 117 -13.03 1.44 6.29
CA THR A 117 -14.21 1.56 7.15
C THR A 117 -13.91 2.39 8.40
N ARG A 118 -12.78 2.12 9.07
CA ARG A 118 -12.33 2.88 10.25
C ARG A 118 -12.13 4.36 9.96
N LEU A 119 -11.63 4.68 8.75
CA LEU A 119 -11.46 6.06 8.26
C LEU A 119 -12.78 6.70 7.78
N GLY A 120 -13.87 5.94 7.63
CA GLY A 120 -15.15 6.40 7.11
C GLY A 120 -15.12 6.80 5.63
N ILE A 121 -14.20 6.21 4.84
CA ILE A 121 -13.96 6.57 3.43
C ILE A 121 -14.21 5.43 2.44
N ASP A 122 -14.62 4.26 2.90
CA ASP A 122 -14.88 3.06 2.10
C ASP A 122 -15.82 3.33 0.92
N ARG A 123 -16.87 4.13 1.12
CA ARG A 123 -17.84 4.53 0.10
C ARG A 123 -17.27 5.29 -1.10
N HIS A 124 -16.08 5.87 -0.95
CA HIS A 124 -15.41 6.59 -2.04
C HIS A 124 -14.72 5.66 -3.03
N PHE A 125 -14.50 4.40 -2.67
CA PHE A 125 -13.75 3.44 -3.46
C PHE A 125 -14.66 2.46 -4.18
N SER A 126 -14.64 2.48 -5.51
CA SER A 126 -15.42 1.56 -6.35
C SER A 126 -14.83 0.13 -6.38
N ALA A 127 -13.59 -0.04 -5.98
CA ALA A 127 -12.91 -1.33 -5.81
C ALA A 127 -11.71 -1.20 -4.89
N GLN A 128 -11.34 -2.32 -4.24
CA GLN A 128 -10.20 -2.42 -3.32
C GLN A 128 -9.36 -3.63 -3.73
N PHE A 129 -8.05 -3.41 -3.86
CA PHE A 129 -7.09 -4.45 -4.23
C PHE A 129 -6.02 -4.57 -3.16
N GLY A 130 -6.13 -5.60 -2.31
CA GLY A 130 -5.08 -6.06 -1.43
C GLY A 130 -4.26 -7.17 -2.11
N LEU A 131 -3.27 -7.72 -1.41
CA LEU A 131 -2.32 -8.71 -1.94
C LEU A 131 -2.98 -9.93 -2.57
N GLU A 132 -4.09 -10.42 -2.01
CA GLU A 132 -4.80 -11.59 -2.52
C GLU A 132 -5.37 -11.34 -3.94
N HIS A 133 -5.80 -10.12 -4.20
CA HIS A 133 -6.40 -9.72 -5.47
C HIS A 133 -5.37 -9.59 -6.60
N ILE A 134 -4.09 -9.42 -6.24
CA ILE A 134 -2.96 -9.27 -7.17
C ILE A 134 -2.02 -10.48 -7.13
N ARG A 135 -2.54 -11.65 -6.71
CA ARG A 135 -1.80 -12.92 -6.65
C ARG A 135 -0.52 -12.84 -5.82
N PHE A 136 -0.56 -12.11 -4.71
CA PHE A 136 0.58 -11.90 -3.81
C PHE A 136 1.83 -11.33 -4.48
N ALA A 137 1.65 -10.55 -5.56
CA ALA A 137 2.72 -9.84 -6.25
C ALA A 137 2.72 -8.36 -5.82
N PRO A 138 3.41 -8.01 -4.71
CA PRO A 138 3.35 -6.67 -4.11
C PRO A 138 3.96 -5.61 -5.03
N LYS A 139 3.53 -4.37 -4.89
CA LYS A 139 4.27 -3.22 -5.42
C LYS A 139 5.69 -3.24 -4.83
N PRO A 140 6.75 -2.93 -5.60
CA PRO A 140 6.74 -2.31 -6.93
C PRO A 140 6.64 -3.30 -8.11
N SER A 141 6.25 -4.57 -7.91
CA SER A 141 6.03 -5.48 -9.04
C SER A 141 4.99 -4.91 -10.02
N PRO A 142 5.25 -4.94 -11.35
CA PRO A 142 4.30 -4.46 -12.34
C PRO A 142 3.02 -5.30 -12.43
N HIS A 143 3.02 -6.52 -11.87
CA HIS A 143 1.87 -7.43 -11.93
C HIS A 143 0.62 -6.86 -11.25
N GLY A 144 0.77 -6.27 -10.04
CA GLY A 144 -0.33 -5.67 -9.31
C GLY A 144 -1.00 -4.54 -10.10
N PHE A 145 -0.19 -3.62 -10.64
CA PHE A 145 -0.69 -2.51 -11.46
C PHE A 145 -1.41 -3.00 -12.73
N ARG A 146 -0.81 -3.97 -13.45
CA ARG A 146 -1.42 -4.55 -14.65
C ARG A 146 -2.74 -5.26 -14.34
N ALA A 147 -2.82 -6.00 -13.22
CA ALA A 147 -4.03 -6.67 -12.77
C ALA A 147 -5.17 -5.67 -12.53
N VAL A 148 -4.88 -4.56 -11.84
CA VAL A 148 -5.85 -3.49 -11.57
C VAL A 148 -6.32 -2.85 -12.88
N LEU A 149 -5.38 -2.41 -13.74
CA LEU A 149 -5.70 -1.77 -15.01
C LEU A 149 -6.54 -2.67 -15.91
N SER A 150 -6.18 -3.95 -16.04
CA SER A 150 -6.90 -4.94 -16.84
C SER A 150 -8.32 -5.18 -16.30
N ARG A 151 -8.43 -5.44 -14.97
CA ARG A 151 -9.73 -5.72 -14.33
C ARG A 151 -10.71 -4.55 -14.45
N LEU A 152 -10.18 -3.32 -14.44
CA LEU A 152 -10.99 -2.12 -14.55
C LEU A 152 -11.13 -1.61 -15.99
N ARG A 153 -10.51 -2.28 -16.96
CA ARG A 153 -10.40 -1.85 -18.36
C ARG A 153 -9.92 -0.41 -18.47
N ALA A 154 -8.96 -0.04 -17.64
CA ALA A 154 -8.46 1.32 -17.52
C ALA A 154 -7.27 1.58 -18.44
N ARG A 155 -7.22 2.76 -19.03
CA ARG A 155 -6.09 3.21 -19.86
C ARG A 155 -5.02 3.83 -18.94
N PRO A 156 -3.75 3.39 -19.02
CA PRO A 156 -2.69 3.92 -18.15
C PRO A 156 -2.60 5.44 -18.17
N GLY A 157 -2.55 6.07 -19.35
CA GLY A 157 -2.43 7.54 -19.48
C GLY A 157 -3.63 8.35 -18.94
N GLN A 158 -4.75 7.69 -18.62
CA GLN A 158 -5.92 8.31 -17.98
C GLN A 158 -6.05 7.90 -16.49
N SER A 159 -5.02 7.20 -15.96
CA SER A 159 -4.97 6.69 -14.60
C SER A 159 -3.85 7.38 -13.82
N TRP A 160 -4.12 7.65 -12.55
CA TRP A 160 -3.21 8.32 -11.62
C TRP A 160 -2.88 7.40 -10.45
N MET A 161 -1.60 7.25 -10.13
CA MET A 161 -1.16 6.56 -8.92
C MET A 161 -0.75 7.59 -7.87
N ILE A 162 -1.37 7.52 -6.70
CA ILE A 162 -1.09 8.34 -5.52
C ILE A 162 -0.42 7.45 -4.50
N GLU A 163 0.80 7.79 -4.08
CA GLU A 163 1.69 6.88 -3.37
C GLU A 163 2.74 7.66 -2.56
N ASP A 164 3.18 7.10 -1.43
CA ASP A 164 4.30 7.61 -0.62
C ASP A 164 5.66 7.01 -1.04
N SER A 165 5.65 5.83 -1.66
CA SER A 165 6.86 5.13 -2.11
C SER A 165 7.29 5.53 -3.52
N ALA A 166 8.49 6.13 -3.64
CA ALA A 166 9.06 6.50 -4.92
C ALA A 166 9.29 5.29 -5.86
N ASP A 167 9.65 4.12 -5.31
CA ASP A 167 9.87 2.90 -6.12
C ASP A 167 8.58 2.37 -6.74
N ASN A 168 7.47 2.45 -6.01
CA ASN A 168 6.15 2.09 -6.53
C ASN A 168 5.75 3.04 -7.68
N LEU A 169 5.99 4.34 -7.52
CA LEU A 169 5.74 5.33 -8.56
C LEU A 169 6.62 5.15 -9.79
N LYS A 170 7.89 4.74 -9.62
CA LYS A 170 8.77 4.42 -10.74
C LYS A 170 8.18 3.31 -11.62
N THR A 171 7.62 2.28 -11.02
CA THR A 171 6.94 1.21 -11.75
C THR A 171 5.64 1.69 -12.39
N ALA A 172 4.82 2.47 -11.67
CA ALA A 172 3.60 3.05 -12.22
C ALA A 172 3.89 3.90 -13.46
N LYS A 173 4.94 4.75 -13.40
CA LYS A 173 5.36 5.58 -14.54
C LYS A 173 5.80 4.78 -15.75
N ARG A 174 6.57 3.69 -15.53
CA ARG A 174 6.97 2.78 -16.62
C ARG A 174 5.80 2.10 -17.31
N LEU A 175 4.68 1.95 -16.61
CA LEU A 175 3.43 1.41 -17.16
C LEU A 175 2.55 2.49 -17.81
N GLY A 176 3.01 3.75 -17.82
CA GLY A 176 2.31 4.88 -18.46
C GLY A 176 1.27 5.57 -17.59
N LEU A 177 1.25 5.33 -16.26
CA LEU A 177 0.38 6.05 -15.35
C LEU A 177 0.93 7.46 -15.08
N ASN A 178 0.03 8.39 -14.74
CA ASN A 178 0.41 9.63 -14.10
C ASN A 178 0.74 9.36 -12.62
N THR A 179 1.73 10.05 -12.07
CA THR A 179 2.28 9.73 -10.75
C THR A 179 2.23 10.95 -9.84
N VAL A 180 1.69 10.73 -8.64
CA VAL A 180 1.65 11.73 -7.57
C VAL A 180 2.34 11.17 -6.34
N TRP A 181 3.39 11.82 -5.92
CA TRP A 181 4.17 11.45 -4.75
C TRP A 181 3.76 12.27 -3.54
N LEU A 182 3.24 11.59 -2.54
CA LEU A 182 2.97 12.19 -1.24
C LEU A 182 4.23 12.10 -0.37
N ALA A 183 5.03 13.17 -0.37
CA ALA A 183 6.34 13.19 0.26
C ALA A 183 6.59 14.54 0.97
N PRO A 184 6.04 14.68 2.20
CA PRO A 184 6.25 15.89 2.99
C PRO A 184 7.74 16.13 3.27
N GLY A 185 8.21 17.36 3.04
CA GLY A 185 9.58 17.76 3.35
C GLY A 185 10.64 17.35 2.33
N GLU A 186 10.33 16.50 1.36
CA GLU A 186 11.30 16.10 0.33
C GLU A 186 11.61 17.28 -0.64
N PRO A 187 12.88 17.68 -0.76
CA PRO A 187 13.21 18.86 -1.57
C PRO A 187 13.27 18.55 -3.07
N ARG A 188 13.53 17.30 -3.45
CA ARG A 188 13.74 16.90 -4.84
C ARG A 188 12.67 15.93 -5.30
N ARG A 189 12.21 16.12 -6.53
CA ARG A 189 11.26 15.26 -7.20
C ARG A 189 11.99 14.44 -8.28
N PRO A 190 11.96 13.09 -8.23
CA PRO A 190 12.50 12.25 -9.29
C PRO A 190 11.80 12.49 -10.63
N ALA A 191 12.52 12.31 -11.75
CA ALA A 191 11.98 12.55 -13.09
C ALA A 191 10.75 11.69 -13.46
N TYR A 192 10.58 10.54 -12.82
CA TYR A 192 9.42 9.66 -13.01
C TYR A 192 8.20 10.02 -12.15
N VAL A 193 8.26 11.09 -11.38
CA VAL A 193 7.16 11.63 -10.59
C VAL A 193 6.63 12.87 -11.29
N ASP A 194 5.34 12.89 -11.67
CA ASP A 194 4.74 14.05 -12.34
C ASP A 194 4.43 15.17 -11.34
N HIS A 195 3.90 14.83 -10.16
CA HIS A 195 3.58 15.80 -9.11
C HIS A 195 4.07 15.30 -7.74
N ARG A 196 4.65 16.20 -6.95
CA ARG A 196 4.96 15.98 -5.54
C ARG A 196 4.06 16.86 -4.68
N LEU A 197 3.46 16.26 -3.67
CA LEU A 197 2.57 16.95 -2.74
C LEU A 197 3.07 16.77 -1.30
N ASN A 198 2.86 17.78 -0.47
CA ASN A 198 3.11 17.71 0.96
C ASN A 198 1.90 17.16 1.73
N ARG A 199 0.69 17.34 1.20
CA ARG A 199 -0.58 16.90 1.81
C ARG A 199 -1.49 16.33 0.75
N LEU A 200 -2.25 15.32 1.12
CA LEU A 200 -3.22 14.71 0.22
C LEU A 200 -4.26 15.72 -0.29
N SER A 201 -4.65 16.69 0.55
CA SER A 201 -5.61 17.73 0.19
C SER A 201 -5.17 18.63 -0.97
N ASP A 202 -3.86 18.72 -1.23
CA ASP A 202 -3.34 19.48 -2.38
C ASP A 202 -3.67 18.83 -3.73
N LEU A 203 -4.05 17.55 -3.73
CA LEU A 203 -4.47 16.80 -4.92
C LEU A 203 -5.65 17.46 -5.65
N VAL A 204 -6.54 18.12 -4.93
CA VAL A 204 -7.69 18.84 -5.49
C VAL A 204 -7.28 19.97 -6.43
N ARG A 205 -6.08 20.53 -6.25
CA ARG A 205 -5.55 21.61 -7.10
C ARG A 205 -5.11 21.12 -8.49
N LEU A 206 -4.81 19.81 -8.63
CA LEU A 206 -4.37 19.23 -9.90
C LEU A 206 -5.53 18.99 -10.89
N VAL A 207 -6.77 19.10 -10.43
CA VAL A 207 -7.98 18.82 -11.24
C VAL A 207 -8.86 20.05 -11.47
N ARG A 208 -8.36 21.23 -11.06
CA ARG A 208 -8.93 22.53 -11.41
C ARG A 208 -8.30 23.02 -12.69
#